data_b45d7b26f21697764a394628fa751f34
#
_entry.id   b45d7b26f21697764a394628fa751f34
#
_cell.length_a   1.000
_cell.length_b   1.000
_cell.length_c   1.000
_cell.angle_alpha   90.00
_cell.angle_beta   90.00
_cell.angle_gamma   90.00
#
_symmetry.space_group_name_H-M   'P 1'
#
loop_
_entity.id
_entity.type
_entity.pdbx_description
1 polymer ?
#
loop_
_entity_poly.entity_id
_entity_poly.type
_entity_poly.pdbx_seq_one_letter_code
_entity_poly.pdbx_strand_id
1 'polypeptide(L)'
;MRPGAAPRSKPCEQADHGCETNASKGPKSAWGDEVGPRASADSTLEMRLSGAPSGLRRGAAPGRMRPTLLLPLAALLAAVPAAAHAQVFTQKGFVEAKGTAYPQTTAIDDTQVVGEALLRYEAAARPASWLRLNGSLDARADTHEQTQWDGIDWTDRSLTRPGLSVRRLDATFTRGPLNLQVGKQFVRWGKTDILNPTDRFAPRDYLTVVDSEFLGVTAARLTAGLQSDTLDLVAARFTPSRTPLVDQRWAGLAAELENVALVDGGSDYPGRTQLGARWNHVGPGYEFSISGFTGNNNLPLIESGAPQLPGGVPFPPAASPTGNAVPAGLQVPITRAYPAMWMVGGDAAVPLPVLTIKGEAAYFGTDDSRADQYWLYVIQVERQSGEWVFIGGYSGEVVTTARAQVAFAPDRGLTRAFLGRASYTIDTNRGVAFEGAVRQNGDGTWLRFEYSQASGQHLRFTARATLIAGEPSDFFGRYDRNSHITVGLRYSF
;
A
#
# COMPACT_ATOMS: atom_id res chain seq x y z
N MET A 1 57.68 47.70 -14.45
CA MET A 1 57.15 48.51 -13.38
C MET A 1 56.33 47.59 -12.48
N ARG A 2 56.58 47.63 -11.19
CA ARG A 2 56.12 46.67 -10.18
C ARG A 2 54.66 46.87 -9.75
N PRO A 3 54.05 45.85 -9.11
CA PRO A 3 52.59 45.74 -8.87
C PRO A 3 52.15 46.34 -7.53
N GLY A 4 50.87 46.69 -7.42
CA GLY A 4 50.21 47.21 -6.24
C GLY A 4 49.54 46.11 -5.42
N ALA A 5 49.71 46.20 -4.10
CA ALA A 5 49.32 45.23 -3.08
C ALA A 5 47.83 45.27 -2.74
N ALA A 6 47.27 44.11 -2.37
CA ALA A 6 45.95 43.91 -1.76
C ALA A 6 45.97 44.21 -0.25
N PRO A 7 44.89 44.70 0.36
CA PRO A 7 44.77 44.82 1.81
C PRO A 7 44.20 43.55 2.46
N ARG A 8 44.83 43.16 3.57
CA ARG A 8 44.40 42.11 4.51
C ARG A 8 43.20 42.60 5.31
N SER A 9 42.17 41.78 5.44
CA SER A 9 41.13 41.92 6.46
C SER A 9 41.38 40.99 7.65
N LYS A 10 41.19 41.52 8.84
CA LYS A 10 41.39 40.91 10.15
C LYS A 10 40.27 39.94 10.52
N PRO A 11 40.49 39.01 11.46
CA PRO A 11 39.48 38.06 11.92
C PRO A 11 38.49 38.72 12.91
N CYS A 12 37.24 38.36 12.84
CA CYS A 12 36.20 38.74 13.80
C CYS A 12 35.97 37.59 14.77
N GLU A 13 35.91 37.95 16.03
CA GLU A 13 35.79 37.14 17.22
C GLU A 13 34.37 36.57 17.40
N GLN A 14 34.28 35.49 18.14
CA GLN A 14 33.16 34.71 18.61
C GLN A 14 31.91 35.50 19.06
N ALA A 15 30.73 35.03 18.65
CA ALA A 15 29.51 35.09 19.46
C ALA A 15 28.70 33.83 19.18
N ASP A 16 28.52 33.04 20.24
CA ASP A 16 27.60 31.91 20.36
C ASP A 16 26.16 32.30 20.00
N HIS A 17 25.59 31.72 18.96
CA HIS A 17 24.17 31.46 18.86
C HIS A 17 23.94 30.21 18.02
N GLY A 18 23.26 29.22 18.65
CA GLY A 18 22.93 27.94 18.11
C GLY A 18 22.22 28.04 16.76
N CYS A 19 22.82 27.47 15.75
CA CYS A 19 22.23 27.23 14.47
C CYS A 19 21.58 25.85 14.50
N GLU A 20 20.29 25.79 14.81
CA GLU A 20 19.48 24.60 14.53
C GLU A 20 19.42 24.42 13.04
N THR A 21 20.14 23.42 12.54
CA THR A 21 19.98 22.96 11.18
C THR A 21 18.60 22.29 11.03
N ASN A 22 17.68 23.02 10.45
CA ASN A 22 16.45 22.49 9.91
C ASN A 22 16.78 21.50 8.79
N ALA A 23 16.84 20.22 9.14
CA ALA A 23 16.83 19.15 8.16
C ALA A 23 15.48 19.21 7.43
N SER A 24 15.48 19.59 6.17
CA SER A 24 14.35 19.61 5.28
C SER A 24 13.71 18.20 5.26
N LYS A 25 12.55 18.07 5.90
CA LYS A 25 11.70 16.90 5.73
C LYS A 25 11.16 16.93 4.30
N GLY A 26 11.69 16.08 3.46
CA GLY A 26 11.13 15.79 2.15
C GLY A 26 9.67 15.33 2.25
N PRO A 27 8.83 15.62 1.25
CA PRO A 27 7.42 15.26 1.30
C PRO A 27 7.27 13.74 1.36
N LYS A 28 6.53 13.27 2.36
CA LYS A 28 6.16 11.86 2.51
C LYS A 28 5.24 11.47 1.35
N SER A 29 5.57 10.36 0.71
CA SER A 29 4.78 9.74 -0.35
C SER A 29 3.31 9.57 0.06
N ALA A 30 2.41 9.93 -0.84
CA ALA A 30 0.97 10.05 -0.62
C ALA A 30 0.19 8.73 -0.63
N TRP A 31 0.76 7.67 -0.15
CA TRP A 31 0.04 6.48 0.25
C TRP A 31 -0.13 6.49 1.77
N GLY A 32 -1.05 7.35 2.26
CA GLY A 32 -1.46 7.41 3.66
C GLY A 32 -0.70 8.43 4.50
N ASP A 33 -1.46 9.29 5.09
CA ASP A 33 -1.29 10.03 6.34
C ASP A 33 -0.83 11.49 6.31
N GLU A 34 -1.81 12.30 6.70
CA GLU A 34 -1.85 13.48 7.57
C GLU A 34 -1.42 14.86 7.10
N VAL A 35 -2.37 15.77 7.10
CA VAL A 35 -2.27 17.13 7.64
C VAL A 35 -3.63 17.58 8.20
N GLY A 36 -3.71 17.98 9.45
CA GLY A 36 -4.81 18.73 10.08
C GLY A 36 -4.33 20.11 10.51
N PRO A 37 -5.11 20.95 11.20
CA PRO A 37 -6.43 21.48 10.93
C PRO A 37 -6.57 23.01 11.11
N ARG A 38 -7.74 23.62 10.82
CA ARG A 38 -8.55 24.57 11.66
C ARG A 38 -9.77 25.13 10.91
N ALA A 39 -10.91 24.88 11.43
CA ALA A 39 -12.20 25.47 11.80
C ALA A 39 -12.83 26.53 10.86
N SER A 40 -14.13 26.50 10.50
CA SER A 40 -15.38 26.46 11.25
C SER A 40 -16.63 26.54 10.35
N ALA A 41 -17.76 26.01 10.88
CA ALA A 41 -19.17 26.38 10.79
C ALA A 41 -20.06 25.90 9.64
N ASP A 42 -20.90 24.95 9.98
CA ASP A 42 -22.37 24.81 9.98
C ASP A 42 -23.19 25.03 8.69
N SER A 43 -23.87 23.94 8.26
CA SER A 43 -25.29 23.91 7.88
C SER A 43 -25.76 22.51 7.52
N THR A 44 -26.84 22.09 8.18
CA THR A 44 -27.62 20.86 8.04
C THR A 44 -28.43 20.81 6.75
N LEU A 45 -28.49 19.65 6.10
CA LEU A 45 -29.53 19.31 5.14
C LEU A 45 -29.95 17.84 5.28
N GLU A 46 -31.19 17.63 5.73
CA GLU A 46 -31.87 16.33 5.77
C GLU A 46 -32.34 15.93 4.36
N MET A 47 -32.08 14.69 3.98
CA MET A 47 -32.71 14.10 2.79
C MET A 47 -33.31 12.73 3.12
N ARG A 48 -34.64 12.66 3.05
CA ARG A 48 -35.44 11.43 3.19
C ARG A 48 -35.42 10.65 1.89
N LEU A 49 -35.14 9.36 1.95
CA LEU A 49 -35.36 8.43 0.84
C LEU A 49 -36.41 7.39 1.22
N SER A 50 -37.47 7.35 0.44
CA SER A 50 -38.52 6.31 0.47
C SER A 50 -38.42 5.47 -0.81
N GLY A 51 -38.67 4.15 -0.69
CA GLY A 51 -39.10 3.30 -1.78
C GLY A 51 -38.30 2.03 -2.02
N ALA A 52 -38.83 0.89 -1.52
CA ALA A 52 -38.39 -0.46 -1.88
C ALA A 52 -39.30 -1.06 -2.97
N PRO A 53 -38.81 -2.02 -3.75
CA PRO A 53 -39.66 -3.18 -4.03
C PRO A 53 -39.01 -4.54 -3.70
N SER A 54 -39.89 -5.44 -3.32
CA SER A 54 -39.72 -6.80 -2.84
C SER A 54 -39.44 -7.83 -3.94
N GLY A 55 -38.50 -8.76 -3.64
CA GLY A 55 -38.33 -9.99 -4.41
C GLY A 55 -37.56 -11.03 -3.59
N LEU A 56 -38.29 -11.99 -3.02
CA LEU A 56 -37.75 -13.08 -2.20
C LEU A 56 -37.02 -14.13 -3.05
N ARG A 57 -35.77 -14.44 -2.67
CA ARG A 57 -35.23 -15.81 -2.78
C ARG A 57 -34.53 -16.18 -1.46
N ARG A 58 -34.93 -17.38 -0.94
CA ARG A 58 -34.37 -17.96 0.28
C ARG A 58 -32.97 -18.51 0.01
N GLY A 59 -31.96 -17.96 0.67
CA GLY A 59 -30.62 -18.51 0.83
C GLY A 59 -30.22 -18.39 2.30
N ALA A 60 -29.43 -19.31 2.80
CA ALA A 60 -29.04 -19.59 4.19
C ALA A 60 -28.88 -18.34 5.07
N ALA A 61 -29.32 -18.41 6.30
CA ALA A 61 -29.33 -17.33 7.29
C ALA A 61 -27.88 -16.93 7.67
N PRO A 62 -27.46 -15.67 7.49
CA PRO A 62 -26.24 -15.16 8.09
C PRO A 62 -26.47 -14.94 9.58
N GLY A 63 -25.50 -15.37 10.40
CA GLY A 63 -25.51 -15.14 11.83
C GLY A 63 -25.68 -13.65 12.15
N ARG A 64 -26.77 -13.30 12.83
CA ARG A 64 -27.08 -11.94 13.26
C ARG A 64 -25.94 -11.41 14.14
N MET A 65 -25.13 -10.51 13.62
CA MET A 65 -24.23 -9.68 14.41
C MET A 65 -25.03 -8.88 15.43
N ARG A 66 -24.80 -9.14 16.71
CA ARG A 66 -25.38 -8.33 17.80
C ARG A 66 -24.54 -7.04 17.92
N PRO A 67 -25.15 -5.84 17.80
CA PRO A 67 -24.41 -4.55 17.84
C PRO A 67 -23.86 -4.19 19.23
N THR A 68 -23.97 -5.09 20.20
CA THR A 68 -23.61 -4.85 21.61
C THR A 68 -22.12 -4.99 21.93
N LEU A 69 -21.25 -5.39 20.99
CA LEU A 69 -19.81 -5.60 21.24
C LEU A 69 -18.93 -4.39 20.90
N LEU A 70 -19.42 -3.37 20.19
CA LEU A 70 -18.63 -2.18 19.85
C LEU A 70 -18.58 -1.12 20.97
N LEU A 71 -19.57 -1.07 21.85
CA LEU A 71 -19.60 -0.12 22.96
C LEU A 71 -18.59 -0.36 24.08
N PRO A 72 -18.25 -1.61 24.53
CA PRO A 72 -17.27 -1.81 25.57
C PRO A 72 -15.81 -1.57 25.14
N LEU A 73 -15.47 -1.69 23.83
CA LEU A 73 -14.12 -1.45 23.33
C LEU A 73 -13.79 0.06 23.32
N ALA A 74 -14.75 0.92 23.02
CA ALA A 74 -14.59 2.38 23.09
C ALA A 74 -14.43 2.87 24.54
N ALA A 75 -15.08 2.23 25.51
CA ALA A 75 -14.96 2.57 26.92
C ALA A 75 -13.65 2.15 27.56
N LEU A 76 -13.02 1.06 27.11
CA LEU A 76 -11.72 0.59 27.61
C LEU A 76 -10.56 1.50 27.17
N LEU A 77 -10.69 2.18 26.01
CA LEU A 77 -9.68 3.09 25.46
C LEU A 77 -9.70 4.48 26.11
N ALA A 78 -10.80 4.88 26.78
CA ALA A 78 -10.94 6.17 27.43
C ALA A 78 -10.38 6.22 28.88
N ALA A 79 -9.96 5.10 29.47
CA ALA A 79 -9.61 4.99 30.89
C ALA A 79 -8.11 4.97 31.18
N VAL A 80 -7.26 5.53 30.32
CA VAL A 80 -5.84 5.74 30.65
C VAL A 80 -5.69 7.08 31.38
N PRO A 81 -5.26 7.12 32.66
CA PRO A 81 -5.16 8.38 33.40
C PRO A 81 -4.10 9.28 32.76
N ALA A 82 -4.51 10.45 32.32
CA ALA A 82 -3.67 11.52 31.80
C ALA A 82 -2.92 12.23 32.95
N ALA A 83 -2.09 11.51 33.69
CA ALA A 83 -1.32 12.07 34.78
C ALA A 83 0.19 12.05 34.49
N ALA A 84 0.78 13.22 34.43
CA ALA A 84 2.21 13.57 34.67
C ALA A 84 3.32 12.93 33.84
N HIS A 85 3.05 12.17 32.76
CA HIS A 85 4.07 11.58 31.89
C HIS A 85 3.94 11.98 30.40
N ALA A 86 3.50 13.19 30.12
CA ALA A 86 3.15 13.66 28.77
C ALA A 86 4.30 13.60 27.73
N GLN A 87 5.55 13.45 28.15
CA GLN A 87 6.70 13.26 27.24
C GLN A 87 7.05 11.80 26.95
N VAL A 88 6.50 10.86 27.72
CA VAL A 88 6.84 9.43 27.66
C VAL A 88 5.81 8.61 26.88
N PHE A 89 4.57 9.08 26.81
CA PHE A 89 3.48 8.36 26.14
C PHE A 89 2.71 9.28 25.21
N THR A 90 2.49 8.83 23.98
CA THR A 90 1.67 9.49 22.97
C THR A 90 0.67 8.51 22.41
N GLN A 91 -0.55 8.96 22.17
CA GLN A 91 -1.59 8.17 21.53
C GLN A 91 -2.32 9.02 20.50
N LYS A 92 -2.82 8.36 19.46
CA LYS A 92 -3.68 8.93 18.43
C LYS A 92 -4.50 7.83 17.81
N GLY A 93 -5.56 8.20 17.15
CA GLY A 93 -6.38 7.24 16.44
C GLY A 93 -7.39 7.91 15.55
N PHE A 94 -8.12 7.10 14.81
CA PHE A 94 -9.24 7.58 14.01
C PHE A 94 -10.27 6.48 13.82
N VAL A 95 -11.50 6.93 13.57
CA VAL A 95 -12.58 6.12 13.02
C VAL A 95 -12.85 6.64 11.61
N GLU A 96 -12.93 5.76 10.64
CA GLU A 96 -13.25 6.07 9.26
C GLU A 96 -14.39 5.21 8.77
N ALA A 97 -15.35 5.83 8.08
CA ALA A 97 -16.38 5.15 7.30
C ALA A 97 -16.19 5.52 5.83
N LYS A 98 -16.23 4.51 4.95
CA LYS A 98 -16.16 4.68 3.49
C LYS A 98 -17.35 4.02 2.82
N GLY A 99 -17.85 4.65 1.76
CA GLY A 99 -18.82 4.07 0.85
C GLY A 99 -18.27 4.13 -0.57
N THR A 100 -18.22 2.99 -1.26
CA THR A 100 -17.77 2.89 -2.65
C THR A 100 -18.92 2.44 -3.52
N ALA A 101 -19.18 3.19 -4.59
CA ALA A 101 -20.20 2.89 -5.59
C ALA A 101 -19.58 2.53 -6.94
N TYR A 102 -19.93 1.38 -7.48
CA TYR A 102 -19.52 0.85 -8.76
C TYR A 102 -20.66 0.98 -9.77
N PRO A 103 -20.53 1.79 -10.84
CA PRO A 103 -21.58 1.91 -11.86
C PRO A 103 -21.87 0.63 -12.64
N GLN A 104 -20.89 -0.28 -12.69
CA GLN A 104 -20.97 -1.51 -13.46
C GLN A 104 -20.82 -2.73 -12.55
N THR A 105 -21.49 -3.82 -12.87
CA THR A 105 -21.28 -5.16 -12.30
C THR A 105 -20.20 -5.90 -13.10
N THR A 106 -19.59 -6.93 -12.51
CA THR A 106 -18.73 -7.89 -13.21
C THR A 106 -19.50 -9.21 -13.41
N ALA A 107 -18.92 -10.14 -14.18
CA ALA A 107 -19.57 -11.43 -14.41
C ALA A 107 -19.70 -12.31 -13.15
N ILE A 108 -18.79 -12.09 -12.18
CA ILE A 108 -18.73 -12.89 -10.94
C ILE A 108 -19.25 -12.15 -9.71
N ASP A 109 -19.46 -10.83 -9.80
CA ASP A 109 -19.84 -9.99 -8.66
C ASP A 109 -20.76 -8.87 -9.11
N ASP A 110 -22.01 -8.91 -8.64
CA ASP A 110 -23.07 -7.95 -8.95
C ASP A 110 -23.19 -6.82 -7.90
N THR A 111 -22.31 -6.82 -6.87
CA THR A 111 -22.28 -5.81 -5.82
C THR A 111 -21.91 -4.44 -6.39
N GLN A 112 -22.82 -3.47 -6.28
CA GLN A 112 -22.60 -2.11 -6.76
C GLN A 112 -22.25 -1.12 -5.66
N VAL A 113 -22.52 -1.44 -4.40
CA VAL A 113 -22.19 -0.55 -3.27
C VAL A 113 -21.51 -1.34 -2.17
N VAL A 114 -20.33 -0.87 -1.77
CA VAL A 114 -19.54 -1.45 -0.68
C VAL A 114 -19.36 -0.40 0.42
N GLY A 115 -19.71 -0.75 1.65
CA GLY A 115 -19.46 0.03 2.85
C GLY A 115 -18.28 -0.57 3.63
N GLU A 116 -17.38 0.27 4.11
CA GLU A 116 -16.25 -0.13 4.95
C GLU A 116 -16.18 0.74 6.20
N ALA A 117 -15.78 0.16 7.33
CA ALA A 117 -15.49 0.86 8.57
C ALA A 117 -14.12 0.44 9.10
N LEU A 118 -13.33 1.40 9.55
CA LEU A 118 -12.01 1.20 10.14
C LEU A 118 -11.87 2.03 11.41
N LEU A 119 -11.54 1.38 12.52
CA LEU A 119 -10.97 2.02 13.70
C LEU A 119 -9.48 1.70 13.76
N ARG A 120 -8.63 2.72 13.79
CA ARG A 120 -7.19 2.58 14.01
C ARG A 120 -6.79 3.29 15.30
N TYR A 121 -6.07 2.59 16.16
CA TYR A 121 -5.49 3.14 17.36
C TYR A 121 -3.98 2.94 17.36
N GLU A 122 -3.23 4.01 17.61
CA GLU A 122 -1.77 4.01 17.65
C GLU A 122 -1.29 4.56 18.99
N ALA A 123 -0.29 3.91 19.58
CA ALA A 123 0.35 4.34 20.81
C ALA A 123 1.87 4.23 20.68
N ALA A 124 2.58 5.19 21.27
CA ALA A 124 4.02 5.12 21.40
C ALA A 124 4.43 5.52 22.83
N ALA A 125 5.40 4.77 23.39
CA ALA A 125 5.97 5.03 24.68
C ALA A 125 7.49 5.14 24.59
N ARG A 126 8.09 6.04 25.35
CA ARG A 126 9.54 6.17 25.51
C ARG A 126 9.91 6.04 26.97
N PRO A 127 9.96 4.81 27.54
CA PRO A 127 10.25 4.59 28.95
C PRO A 127 11.68 4.95 29.33
N ALA A 128 12.60 4.99 28.37
CA ALA A 128 13.98 5.44 28.55
C ALA A 128 14.49 6.13 27.26
N SER A 129 15.55 6.93 27.37
CA SER A 129 16.13 7.64 26.20
C SER A 129 16.62 6.68 25.10
N TRP A 130 16.99 5.47 25.46
CA TRP A 130 17.48 4.41 24.58
C TRP A 130 16.39 3.44 24.10
N LEU A 131 15.13 3.54 24.62
CA LEU A 131 14.04 2.60 24.32
C LEU A 131 12.77 3.33 23.89
N ARG A 132 12.27 2.99 22.72
CA ARG A 132 10.95 3.42 22.22
C ARG A 132 10.12 2.19 21.87
N LEU A 133 8.87 2.17 22.32
CA LEU A 133 7.87 1.15 22.01
C LEU A 133 6.80 1.78 21.13
N ASN A 134 6.36 1.08 20.08
CA ASN A 134 5.27 1.52 19.21
C ASN A 134 4.25 0.39 19.08
N GLY A 135 2.96 0.73 19.11
CA GLY A 135 1.85 -0.20 18.88
C GLY A 135 0.79 0.43 18.00
N SER A 136 0.17 -0.37 17.14
CA SER A 136 -1.00 0.04 16.34
C SER A 136 -1.93 -1.16 16.14
N LEU A 137 -3.22 -0.94 16.38
CA LEU A 137 -4.29 -1.91 16.23
C LEU A 137 -5.31 -1.38 15.22
N ASP A 138 -5.80 -2.26 14.36
CA ASP A 138 -6.91 -2.00 13.44
C ASP A 138 -8.09 -2.88 13.80
N ALA A 139 -9.29 -2.28 13.85
CA ALA A 139 -10.56 -3.01 13.84
C ALA A 139 -11.34 -2.62 12.58
N ARG A 140 -11.77 -3.63 11.80
CA ARG A 140 -12.38 -3.44 10.47
C ARG A 140 -13.71 -4.17 10.34
N ALA A 141 -14.57 -3.61 9.53
CA ALA A 141 -15.78 -4.27 9.06
C ALA A 141 -16.11 -3.77 7.64
N ASP A 142 -16.75 -4.62 6.84
CA ASP A 142 -17.23 -4.25 5.51
C ASP A 142 -18.55 -4.99 5.19
N THR A 143 -19.19 -4.56 4.11
CA THR A 143 -20.44 -5.15 3.61
C THR A 143 -20.22 -6.14 2.46
N HIS A 144 -18.95 -6.40 2.07
CA HIS A 144 -18.60 -7.19 0.90
C HIS A 144 -17.79 -8.45 1.24
N GLU A 145 -17.90 -8.93 2.50
CA GLU A 145 -17.29 -10.16 2.99
C GLU A 145 -15.75 -10.22 2.82
N GLN A 146 -15.10 -9.04 2.75
CA GLN A 146 -13.64 -8.92 2.69
C GLN A 146 -13.01 -8.95 4.09
N THR A 147 -13.80 -8.87 5.15
CA THR A 147 -13.34 -8.87 6.55
C THR A 147 -13.89 -10.07 7.30
N GLN A 148 -13.01 -10.79 8.01
CA GLN A 148 -13.34 -11.96 8.82
C GLN A 148 -12.95 -11.76 10.28
N TRP A 149 -13.83 -12.17 11.22
CA TRP A 149 -13.66 -11.99 12.65
C TRP A 149 -13.31 -13.30 13.36
N ASP A 150 -12.06 -13.76 13.19
CA ASP A 150 -11.53 -15.02 13.76
C ASP A 150 -10.59 -14.81 14.95
N GLY A 151 -10.65 -13.64 15.60
CA GLY A 151 -9.75 -13.26 16.68
C GLY A 151 -8.75 -12.19 16.27
N ILE A 152 -7.63 -12.08 17.00
CA ILE A 152 -6.58 -11.09 16.72
C ILE A 152 -5.56 -11.71 15.77
N ASP A 153 -5.40 -11.14 14.58
CA ASP A 153 -4.34 -11.55 13.66
C ASP A 153 -3.03 -10.76 13.88
N TRP A 154 -1.95 -11.51 13.91
CA TRP A 154 -0.58 -11.00 13.99
C TRP A 154 0.17 -11.15 12.66
N THR A 155 -0.22 -12.11 11.82
CA THR A 155 0.63 -12.65 10.76
C THR A 155 0.35 -12.04 9.38
N ASP A 156 -0.83 -11.45 9.17
CA ASP A 156 -1.35 -10.98 7.87
C ASP A 156 -1.30 -12.04 6.77
N ARG A 157 -1.55 -13.33 7.13
CA ARG A 157 -1.52 -14.45 6.19
C ARG A 157 -2.91 -14.91 5.75
N SER A 158 -3.98 -14.31 6.28
CA SER A 158 -5.35 -14.57 5.85
C SER A 158 -5.62 -13.98 4.45
N LEU A 159 -6.51 -14.64 3.70
CA LEU A 159 -6.96 -14.16 2.39
C LEU A 159 -7.82 -12.89 2.52
N THR A 160 -8.72 -12.89 3.50
CA THR A 160 -9.54 -11.74 3.89
C THR A 160 -8.80 -10.83 4.87
N ARG A 161 -9.28 -9.62 5.06
CA ARG A 161 -8.82 -8.73 6.13
C ARG A 161 -9.28 -9.26 7.48
N PRO A 162 -8.41 -9.35 8.48
CA PRO A 162 -8.87 -9.69 9.83
C PRO A 162 -9.70 -8.53 10.41
N GLY A 163 -10.79 -8.88 11.09
CA GLY A 163 -11.66 -7.92 11.78
C GLY A 163 -10.93 -7.19 12.91
N LEU A 164 -9.94 -7.85 13.55
CA LEU A 164 -9.05 -7.24 14.52
C LEU A 164 -7.60 -7.67 14.23
N SER A 165 -6.70 -6.71 14.01
CA SER A 165 -5.31 -7.00 13.68
C SER A 165 -4.32 -6.11 14.41
N VAL A 166 -3.15 -6.68 14.71
CA VAL A 166 -1.98 -5.90 15.12
C VAL A 166 -1.29 -5.39 13.87
N ARG A 167 -1.48 -4.11 13.55
CA ARG A 167 -0.86 -3.47 12.38
C ARG A 167 0.64 -3.24 12.59
N ARG A 168 1.04 -2.87 13.81
CA ARG A 168 2.41 -2.60 14.21
C ARG A 168 2.59 -2.91 15.70
N LEU A 169 3.70 -3.54 16.06
CA LEU A 169 4.13 -3.66 17.45
C LEU A 169 5.64 -3.92 17.47
N ASP A 170 6.41 -2.89 17.80
CA ASP A 170 7.87 -2.94 17.77
C ASP A 170 8.52 -2.20 18.93
N ALA A 171 9.74 -2.61 19.25
CA ALA A 171 10.64 -1.94 20.17
C ALA A 171 11.87 -1.44 19.40
N THR A 172 12.25 -0.17 19.59
CA THR A 172 13.44 0.43 19.02
C THR A 172 14.44 0.72 20.14
N PHE A 173 15.64 0.17 20.01
CA PHE A 173 16.78 0.37 20.91
C PHE A 173 17.80 1.28 20.21
N THR A 174 18.11 2.41 20.84
CA THR A 174 19.04 3.41 20.28
C THR A 174 20.30 3.49 21.13
N ARG A 175 21.48 3.34 20.51
CA ARG A 175 22.77 3.53 21.18
C ARG A 175 23.78 4.22 20.24
N GLY A 176 24.05 5.50 20.48
CA GLY A 176 24.88 6.30 19.58
C GLY A 176 24.34 6.29 18.15
N PRO A 177 25.14 5.92 17.14
CA PRO A 177 24.70 5.88 15.75
C PRO A 177 23.84 4.66 15.38
N LEU A 178 23.64 3.72 16.32
CA LEU A 178 22.96 2.46 16.09
C LEU A 178 21.52 2.50 16.57
N ASN A 179 20.59 2.02 15.72
CA ASN A 179 19.21 1.79 16.05
C ASN A 179 18.86 0.34 15.67
N LEU A 180 18.44 -0.45 16.67
CA LEU A 180 17.90 -1.79 16.47
C LEU A 180 16.39 -1.76 16.72
N GLN A 181 15.60 -2.05 15.69
CA GLN A 181 14.15 -2.15 15.76
C GLN A 181 13.73 -3.61 15.61
N VAL A 182 12.94 -4.13 16.56
CA VAL A 182 12.50 -5.53 16.59
C VAL A 182 11.00 -5.60 16.81
N GLY A 183 10.33 -6.45 16.04
CA GLY A 183 8.88 -6.68 16.12
C GLY A 183 8.18 -6.46 14.78
N LYS A 184 6.85 -6.34 14.79
CA LYS A 184 6.04 -6.05 13.60
C LYS A 184 6.15 -4.57 13.24
N GLN A 185 6.72 -4.28 12.07
CA GLN A 185 7.12 -2.93 11.64
C GLN A 185 6.96 -2.75 10.13
N PHE A 186 7.02 -1.52 9.67
CA PHE A 186 7.09 -1.20 8.24
C PHE A 186 8.55 -0.95 7.85
N VAL A 187 9.03 -1.71 6.89
CA VAL A 187 10.35 -1.51 6.28
C VAL A 187 10.12 -1.04 4.86
N ARG A 188 10.51 0.19 4.57
CA ARG A 188 10.32 0.83 3.26
C ARG A 188 11.66 1.27 2.70
N TRP A 189 11.92 0.89 1.45
CA TRP A 189 13.07 1.30 0.68
C TRP A 189 12.62 1.98 -0.61
N GLY A 190 13.56 2.62 -1.32
CA GLY A 190 13.26 3.37 -2.54
C GLY A 190 12.97 4.86 -2.31
N LYS A 191 13.05 5.66 -3.37
CA LYS A 191 12.90 7.13 -3.35
C LYS A 191 11.84 7.63 -4.33
N THR A 192 11.42 6.80 -5.27
CA THR A 192 10.33 7.14 -6.19
C THR A 192 8.98 7.05 -5.49
N ASP A 193 7.98 7.80 -5.96
CA ASP A 193 6.72 7.98 -5.23
C ASP A 193 5.63 6.99 -5.67
N ILE A 194 5.61 6.59 -6.94
CA ILE A 194 4.50 5.79 -7.49
C ILE A 194 4.83 4.30 -7.50
N LEU A 195 6.03 3.93 -7.95
CA LEU A 195 6.50 2.54 -8.01
C LEU A 195 7.90 2.47 -7.42
N ASN A 196 8.14 1.56 -6.48
CA ASN A 196 9.43 1.39 -5.79
C ASN A 196 10.00 -0.02 -6.05
N PRO A 197 10.79 -0.22 -7.10
CA PRO A 197 11.39 -1.52 -7.41
C PRO A 197 12.24 -2.13 -6.28
N THR A 198 12.94 -1.32 -5.48
CA THR A 198 13.80 -1.80 -4.39
C THR A 198 13.05 -2.14 -3.11
N ASP A 199 11.74 -1.85 -3.00
CA ASP A 199 10.96 -2.02 -1.78
C ASP A 199 10.41 -3.45 -1.63
N ARG A 200 11.25 -4.40 -1.20
CA ARG A 200 10.88 -5.83 -1.12
C ARG A 200 10.36 -6.29 0.24
N PHE A 201 10.48 -5.45 1.29
CA PHE A 201 9.96 -5.75 2.62
C PHE A 201 8.58 -5.13 2.89
N ALA A 202 7.91 -4.60 1.88
CA ALA A 202 6.66 -3.90 1.99
C ALA A 202 5.50 -4.63 1.28
N PRO A 203 5.03 -5.78 1.81
CA PRO A 203 3.85 -6.44 1.29
C PRO A 203 2.63 -5.52 1.41
N ARG A 204 1.65 -5.71 0.53
CA ARG A 204 0.44 -4.88 0.48
C ARG A 204 -0.83 -5.72 0.52
N ASP A 205 -1.90 -5.08 0.98
CA ASP A 205 -3.27 -5.56 0.83
C ASP A 205 -3.81 -5.08 -0.53
N TYR A 206 -4.03 -6.01 -1.45
CA TYR A 206 -4.56 -5.76 -2.79
C TYR A 206 -6.00 -6.29 -2.97
N LEU A 207 -6.78 -6.48 -1.91
CA LEU A 207 -8.19 -6.85 -2.07
C LEU A 207 -8.94 -5.84 -2.95
N THR A 208 -8.48 -4.57 -2.93
CA THR A 208 -8.80 -3.54 -3.92
C THR A 208 -7.51 -3.16 -4.63
N VAL A 209 -7.32 -3.62 -5.88
CA VAL A 209 -6.03 -3.58 -6.58
C VAL A 209 -5.45 -2.16 -6.69
N VAL A 210 -6.29 -1.16 -6.91
CA VAL A 210 -5.88 0.24 -7.11
C VAL A 210 -5.90 1.08 -5.82
N ASP A 211 -6.28 0.51 -4.68
CA ASP A 211 -6.31 1.19 -3.37
C ASP A 211 -5.68 0.29 -2.29
N SER A 212 -4.40 -0.01 -2.46
CA SER A 212 -3.65 -0.93 -1.61
C SER A 212 -3.08 -0.25 -0.37
N GLU A 213 -3.08 -0.97 0.77
CA GLU A 213 -2.41 -0.56 2.01
C GLU A 213 -1.15 -1.42 2.26
N PHE A 214 -0.15 -0.84 2.94
CA PHE A 214 1.02 -1.60 3.38
C PHE A 214 0.71 -2.49 4.58
N LEU A 215 1.23 -3.71 4.55
CA LEU A 215 1.22 -4.65 5.65
C LEU A 215 2.55 -4.60 6.41
N GLY A 216 2.50 -4.73 7.73
CA GLY A 216 3.69 -4.79 8.57
C GLY A 216 4.38 -6.16 8.48
N VAL A 217 5.71 -6.18 8.53
CA VAL A 217 6.51 -7.41 8.59
C VAL A 217 7.10 -7.59 9.98
N THR A 218 7.13 -8.82 10.48
CA THR A 218 7.86 -9.15 11.72
C THR A 218 9.34 -9.26 11.38
N ALA A 219 10.15 -8.34 11.90
CA ALA A 219 11.55 -8.20 11.53
C ALA A 219 12.43 -7.72 12.69
N ALA A 220 13.74 -7.98 12.55
CA ALA A 220 14.81 -7.23 13.21
C ALA A 220 15.48 -6.36 12.16
N ARG A 221 15.58 -5.05 12.42
CA ARG A 221 16.19 -4.04 11.55
C ARG A 221 17.27 -3.30 12.32
N LEU A 222 18.51 -3.37 11.84
CA LEU A 222 19.64 -2.61 12.38
C LEU A 222 20.00 -1.49 11.43
N THR A 223 19.93 -0.25 11.89
CA THR A 223 20.33 0.94 11.15
C THR A 223 21.54 1.57 11.83
N ALA A 224 22.62 1.78 11.07
CA ALA A 224 23.83 2.47 11.51
C ALA A 224 24.01 3.76 10.72
N GLY A 225 23.98 4.93 11.41
CA GLY A 225 24.25 6.24 10.83
C GLY A 225 25.74 6.61 10.96
N LEU A 226 26.40 6.89 9.85
CA LEU A 226 27.84 7.20 9.78
C LEU A 226 28.00 8.51 8.99
N GLN A 227 27.81 9.65 9.64
CA GLN A 227 27.86 10.98 8.98
C GLN A 227 26.94 11.06 7.75
N SER A 228 27.52 11.02 6.55
CA SER A 228 26.81 11.07 5.27
C SER A 228 26.22 9.72 4.85
N ASP A 229 26.58 8.64 5.54
CA ASP A 229 26.24 7.28 5.15
C ASP A 229 25.27 6.65 6.15
N THR A 230 24.40 5.79 5.66
CA THR A 230 23.52 4.97 6.49
C THR A 230 23.57 3.53 5.98
N LEU A 231 23.86 2.58 6.87
CA LEU A 231 23.73 1.15 6.59
C LEU A 231 22.48 0.64 7.27
N ASP A 232 21.64 -0.07 6.52
CA ASP A 232 20.39 -0.67 6.98
C ASP A 232 20.40 -2.17 6.70
N LEU A 233 20.35 -2.99 7.74
CA LEU A 233 20.33 -4.45 7.68
C LEU A 233 18.99 -4.95 8.20
N VAL A 234 18.33 -5.83 7.44
CA VAL A 234 17.00 -6.36 7.76
C VAL A 234 17.01 -7.88 7.72
N ALA A 235 16.45 -8.50 8.77
CA ALA A 235 16.07 -9.89 8.81
C ALA A 235 14.57 -9.98 9.14
N ALA A 236 13.76 -10.46 8.20
CA ALA A 236 12.31 -10.47 8.32
C ALA A 236 11.71 -11.88 8.11
N ARG A 237 10.62 -12.16 8.81
CA ARG A 237 9.76 -13.29 8.49
C ARG A 237 8.95 -12.98 7.24
N PHE A 238 8.73 -13.99 6.40
CA PHE A 238 7.89 -13.85 5.20
C PHE A 238 6.45 -13.43 5.58
N THR A 239 5.99 -12.37 4.94
CA THR A 239 4.59 -11.91 4.98
C THR A 239 4.13 -11.76 3.54
N PRO A 240 3.07 -12.47 3.11
CA PRO A 240 2.53 -12.35 1.74
C PRO A 240 1.82 -11.01 1.54
N SER A 241 1.77 -10.52 0.32
CA SER A 241 0.76 -9.56 -0.08
C SER A 241 -0.59 -10.25 -0.18
N ARG A 242 -1.65 -9.59 0.28
CA ARG A 242 -3.01 -10.10 0.15
C ARG A 242 -3.48 -9.89 -1.29
N THR A 243 -3.97 -10.93 -1.94
CA THR A 243 -4.47 -10.89 -3.33
C THR A 243 -5.99 -10.74 -3.36
N PRO A 244 -6.58 -10.26 -4.46
CA PRO A 244 -8.03 -10.24 -4.60
C PRO A 244 -8.65 -11.63 -4.40
N LEU A 245 -9.87 -11.65 -3.84
CA LEU A 245 -10.67 -12.86 -3.70
C LEU A 245 -11.17 -13.32 -5.06
N VAL A 246 -11.12 -14.62 -5.32
CA VAL A 246 -11.39 -15.22 -6.64
C VAL A 246 -12.86 -15.11 -7.08
N ASP A 247 -13.77 -14.89 -6.14
CA ASP A 247 -15.23 -14.75 -6.30
C ASP A 247 -15.71 -13.29 -6.26
N GLN A 248 -14.79 -12.33 -6.24
CA GLN A 248 -15.11 -10.91 -6.18
C GLN A 248 -14.56 -10.13 -7.37
N ARG A 249 -15.11 -8.94 -7.60
CA ARG A 249 -14.87 -8.08 -8.76
C ARG A 249 -13.39 -7.76 -9.05
N TRP A 250 -12.52 -7.74 -8.03
CA TRP A 250 -11.10 -7.46 -8.20
C TRP A 250 -10.26 -8.69 -8.56
N ALA A 251 -10.88 -9.87 -8.76
CA ALA A 251 -10.16 -11.05 -9.25
C ALA A 251 -9.54 -10.83 -10.64
N GLY A 252 -10.14 -9.95 -11.45
CA GLY A 252 -9.61 -9.59 -12.77
C GLY A 252 -9.53 -10.80 -13.70
N LEU A 253 -10.58 -11.61 -13.74
CA LEU A 253 -10.64 -12.82 -14.57
C LEU A 253 -10.70 -12.45 -16.04
N ALA A 254 -9.99 -13.21 -16.87
CA ALA A 254 -10.15 -13.16 -18.31
C ALA A 254 -11.57 -13.64 -18.70
N ALA A 255 -12.12 -13.06 -19.77
CA ALA A 255 -13.49 -13.37 -20.24
C ALA A 255 -13.74 -14.87 -20.49
N GLU A 256 -12.70 -15.60 -20.88
CA GLU A 256 -12.75 -17.05 -21.11
C GLU A 256 -13.02 -17.85 -19.83
N LEU A 257 -12.74 -17.28 -18.65
CA LEU A 257 -12.94 -17.91 -17.35
C LEU A 257 -14.24 -17.46 -16.65
N GLU A 258 -15.02 -16.56 -17.25
CA GLU A 258 -16.29 -16.08 -16.67
C GLU A 258 -17.32 -17.19 -16.39
N ASN A 259 -17.25 -18.31 -17.15
CA ASN A 259 -18.13 -19.46 -16.99
C ASN A 259 -17.55 -20.56 -16.07
N VAL A 260 -16.37 -20.34 -15.49
CA VAL A 260 -15.68 -21.29 -14.61
C VAL A 260 -15.71 -20.75 -13.19
N ALA A 261 -16.24 -21.53 -12.25
CA ALA A 261 -16.19 -21.16 -10.84
C ALA A 261 -14.76 -21.36 -10.32
N LEU A 262 -14.05 -20.27 -10.03
CA LEU A 262 -12.78 -20.36 -9.31
C LEU A 262 -13.03 -20.57 -7.83
N VAL A 263 -12.32 -21.52 -7.22
CA VAL A 263 -12.37 -21.78 -5.79
C VAL A 263 -10.97 -21.58 -5.20
N ASP A 264 -10.92 -21.08 -3.99
CA ASP A 264 -9.65 -20.91 -3.31
C ASP A 264 -9.06 -22.26 -2.90
N GLY A 265 -7.91 -22.62 -3.47
CA GLY A 265 -7.14 -23.82 -3.16
C GLY A 265 -6.08 -23.60 -2.07
N GLY A 266 -6.02 -22.37 -1.51
CA GLY A 266 -5.09 -22.02 -0.45
C GLY A 266 -3.78 -21.40 -0.94
N SER A 267 -2.81 -21.38 -0.04
CA SER A 267 -1.51 -20.73 -0.25
C SER A 267 -0.39 -21.58 0.33
N ASP A 268 0.70 -21.73 -0.42
CA ASP A 268 1.93 -22.36 0.06
C ASP A 268 2.88 -21.28 0.60
N TYR A 269 2.90 -21.13 1.93
CA TYR A 269 3.70 -20.09 2.59
C TYR A 269 5.11 -20.57 2.91
N PRO A 270 6.16 -19.91 2.38
CA PRO A 270 7.52 -20.26 2.69
C PRO A 270 7.88 -20.03 4.17
N GLY A 271 8.64 -20.92 4.75
CA GLY A 271 9.20 -20.77 6.10
C GLY A 271 10.50 -19.98 6.17
N ARG A 272 11.05 -19.56 5.04
CA ARG A 272 12.38 -18.94 4.93
C ARG A 272 12.41 -17.54 5.50
N THR A 273 13.49 -17.19 6.21
CA THR A 273 13.81 -15.82 6.62
C THR A 273 14.25 -15.01 5.39
N GLN A 274 13.71 -13.82 5.28
CA GLN A 274 14.10 -12.84 4.26
C GLN A 274 15.21 -11.96 4.81
N LEU A 275 16.25 -11.70 4.03
CA LEU A 275 17.37 -10.87 4.41
C LEU A 275 17.55 -9.72 3.41
N GLY A 276 18.00 -8.58 3.90
CA GLY A 276 18.33 -7.46 3.05
C GLY A 276 19.35 -6.52 3.67
N ALA A 277 20.07 -5.84 2.81
CA ALA A 277 21.02 -4.81 3.15
C ALA A 277 20.84 -3.61 2.22
N ARG A 278 20.95 -2.40 2.77
CA ARG A 278 20.94 -1.16 2.00
C ARG A 278 21.98 -0.21 2.56
N TRP A 279 22.82 0.32 1.68
CA TRP A 279 23.69 1.45 1.95
C TRP A 279 23.13 2.69 1.26
N ASN A 280 22.96 3.77 2.02
CA ASN A 280 22.51 5.06 1.51
C ASN A 280 23.57 6.11 1.80
N HIS A 281 23.88 6.94 0.79
CA HIS A 281 24.80 8.06 0.87
C HIS A 281 24.09 9.38 0.55
N VAL A 282 24.33 10.39 1.36
CA VAL A 282 23.80 11.75 1.16
C VAL A 282 24.98 12.70 0.96
N GLY A 283 25.12 13.19 -0.28
CA GLY A 283 26.12 14.17 -0.66
C GLY A 283 25.56 15.59 -0.79
N PRO A 284 26.40 16.58 -1.05
CA PRO A 284 25.96 17.95 -1.31
C PRO A 284 25.17 18.04 -2.63
N GLY A 285 23.82 18.10 -2.52
CA GLY A 285 22.95 18.23 -3.69
C GLY A 285 22.66 16.92 -4.42
N TYR A 286 22.89 15.76 -3.81
CA TYR A 286 22.46 14.46 -4.31
C TYR A 286 22.37 13.43 -3.18
N GLU A 287 21.58 12.41 -3.39
CA GLU A 287 21.60 11.21 -2.57
C GLU A 287 21.41 9.97 -3.44
N PHE A 288 22.02 8.86 -3.05
CA PHE A 288 21.80 7.58 -3.71
C PHE A 288 21.88 6.41 -2.73
N SER A 289 21.34 5.27 -3.14
CA SER A 289 21.48 4.04 -2.38
C SER A 289 21.73 2.83 -3.28
N ILE A 290 22.34 1.80 -2.68
CA ILE A 290 22.44 0.46 -3.24
C ILE A 290 21.83 -0.50 -2.25
N SER A 291 21.05 -1.46 -2.76
CA SER A 291 20.33 -2.42 -1.93
C SER A 291 20.38 -3.82 -2.52
N GLY A 292 20.36 -4.80 -1.63
CA GLY A 292 20.24 -6.23 -1.97
C GLY A 292 19.22 -6.91 -1.08
N PHE A 293 18.51 -7.88 -1.64
CA PHE A 293 17.48 -8.66 -0.95
C PHE A 293 17.59 -10.12 -1.36
N THR A 294 17.34 -11.04 -0.43
CA THR A 294 17.11 -12.46 -0.70
C THR A 294 15.98 -12.99 0.19
N GLY A 295 15.07 -13.71 -0.43
CA GLY A 295 13.86 -14.21 0.24
C GLY A 295 12.89 -14.85 -0.73
N ASN A 296 11.61 -14.54 -0.57
CA ASN A 296 10.54 -14.95 -1.48
C ASN A 296 9.82 -13.70 -1.99
N ASN A 297 9.29 -13.78 -3.22
CA ASN A 297 8.40 -12.73 -3.70
C ASN A 297 7.14 -12.69 -2.82
N ASN A 298 6.78 -11.52 -2.33
CA ASN A 298 5.54 -11.35 -1.55
C ASN A 298 4.27 -11.35 -2.44
N LEU A 299 4.44 -11.25 -3.76
CA LEU A 299 3.38 -11.41 -4.76
C LEU A 299 3.42 -12.85 -5.29
N PRO A 300 2.29 -13.55 -5.37
CA PRO A 300 2.26 -14.96 -5.74
C PRO A 300 2.30 -15.20 -7.24
N LEU A 301 2.78 -16.37 -7.62
CA LEU A 301 2.36 -17.05 -8.84
C LEU A 301 0.99 -17.68 -8.58
N ILE A 302 0.12 -17.60 -9.58
CA ILE A 302 -1.23 -18.17 -9.54
C ILE A 302 -1.18 -19.53 -10.28
N GLU A 303 -1.42 -20.59 -9.53
CA GLU A 303 -1.44 -21.95 -10.06
C GLU A 303 -2.88 -22.46 -10.08
N SER A 304 -3.32 -22.96 -11.24
CA SER A 304 -4.60 -23.63 -11.38
C SER A 304 -4.44 -25.13 -11.13
N GLY A 305 -5.24 -25.68 -10.23
CA GLY A 305 -5.34 -27.10 -10.03
C GLY A 305 -6.18 -27.79 -11.11
N ALA A 306 -6.28 -29.11 -11.03
CA ALA A 306 -7.11 -29.87 -11.96
C ALA A 306 -8.61 -29.47 -11.79
N PRO A 307 -9.34 -29.30 -12.90
CA PRO A 307 -10.77 -29.02 -12.85
C PRO A 307 -11.55 -30.08 -12.05
N GLN A 308 -12.55 -29.63 -11.30
CA GLN A 308 -13.35 -30.47 -10.42
C GLN A 308 -14.85 -30.19 -10.65
N LEU A 309 -15.69 -31.19 -10.43
CA LEU A 309 -17.13 -31.02 -10.30
C LEU A 309 -17.48 -30.56 -8.87
N PRO A 310 -18.70 -30.02 -8.64
CA PRO A 310 -19.16 -29.65 -7.31
C PRO A 310 -18.94 -30.78 -6.28
N GLY A 311 -18.41 -30.41 -5.11
CA GLY A 311 -18.04 -31.38 -4.07
C GLY A 311 -16.62 -31.94 -4.18
N GLY A 312 -15.77 -31.36 -5.05
CA GLY A 312 -14.35 -31.73 -5.17
C GLY A 312 -14.10 -33.02 -5.95
N VAL A 313 -15.08 -33.50 -6.70
CA VAL A 313 -14.94 -34.70 -7.53
C VAL A 313 -14.09 -34.36 -8.75
N PRO A 314 -12.95 -35.05 -8.99
CA PRO A 314 -12.08 -34.78 -10.13
C PRO A 314 -12.85 -34.89 -11.45
N PHE A 315 -12.67 -33.92 -12.33
CA PHE A 315 -13.19 -33.98 -13.70
C PHE A 315 -12.34 -34.95 -14.50
N PRO A 316 -12.96 -35.99 -15.18
CA PRO A 316 -12.20 -37.00 -15.89
C PRO A 316 -11.43 -36.36 -17.05
N PRO A 317 -10.10 -36.61 -17.21
CA PRO A 317 -9.32 -36.04 -18.31
C PRO A 317 -9.75 -36.51 -19.72
N ALA A 318 -10.46 -37.66 -19.80
CA ALA A 318 -11.04 -38.16 -21.04
C ALA A 318 -12.30 -37.41 -21.50
N ALA A 319 -12.87 -36.55 -20.65
CA ALA A 319 -14.05 -35.76 -20.94
C ALA A 319 -13.68 -34.31 -21.36
N SER A 320 -12.46 -34.09 -21.88
CA SER A 320 -12.13 -32.80 -22.49
C SER A 320 -13.22 -32.41 -23.48
N PRO A 321 -13.87 -31.28 -23.33
CA PRO A 321 -14.98 -30.91 -24.19
C PRO A 321 -14.51 -30.82 -25.62
N THR A 322 -14.95 -31.73 -26.48
CA THR A 322 -14.87 -31.59 -27.93
C THR A 322 -15.93 -30.56 -28.33
N GLY A 323 -15.64 -29.27 -28.08
CA GLY A 323 -16.55 -28.15 -28.31
C GLY A 323 -16.47 -27.11 -27.19
N ASN A 324 -16.91 -25.88 -27.48
CA ASN A 324 -16.83 -24.72 -26.57
C ASN A 324 -17.77 -24.78 -25.35
N ALA A 325 -18.34 -25.93 -24.99
CA ALA A 325 -19.26 -26.05 -23.85
C ALA A 325 -18.50 -26.46 -22.59
N VAL A 326 -18.18 -25.50 -21.74
CA VAL A 326 -17.72 -25.75 -20.34
C VAL A 326 -18.89 -26.37 -19.57
N PRO A 327 -18.72 -27.56 -18.93
CA PRO A 327 -19.78 -28.16 -18.11
C PRO A 327 -20.25 -27.21 -17.01
N ALA A 328 -21.55 -27.08 -16.83
CA ALA A 328 -22.11 -26.25 -15.78
C ALA A 328 -21.61 -26.69 -14.39
N GLY A 329 -21.11 -25.75 -13.60
CA GLY A 329 -20.62 -26.01 -12.25
C GLY A 329 -19.19 -26.53 -12.19
N LEU A 330 -18.41 -26.47 -13.28
CA LEU A 330 -16.98 -26.77 -13.24
C LEU A 330 -16.27 -25.82 -12.29
N GLN A 331 -15.48 -26.37 -11.37
CA GLN A 331 -14.68 -25.63 -10.41
C GLN A 331 -13.20 -25.82 -10.70
N VAL A 332 -12.41 -24.74 -10.64
CA VAL A 332 -10.95 -24.79 -10.76
C VAL A 332 -10.33 -24.23 -9.49
N PRO A 333 -9.62 -25.04 -8.67
CA PRO A 333 -8.95 -24.57 -7.50
C PRO A 333 -7.74 -23.70 -7.90
N ILE A 334 -7.60 -22.54 -7.24
CA ILE A 334 -6.50 -21.59 -7.44
C ILE A 334 -5.60 -21.61 -6.22
N THR A 335 -4.32 -21.95 -6.40
CA THR A 335 -3.30 -21.97 -5.35
C THR A 335 -2.30 -20.84 -5.59
N ARG A 336 -1.81 -20.25 -4.49
CA ARG A 336 -0.80 -19.18 -4.50
C ARG A 336 0.54 -19.73 -4.08
N ALA A 337 1.53 -19.71 -4.97
CA ALA A 337 2.91 -20.07 -4.70
C ALA A 337 3.80 -18.83 -4.67
N TYR A 338 4.74 -18.80 -3.73
CA TYR A 338 5.63 -17.66 -3.53
C TYR A 338 7.08 -18.05 -3.85
N PRO A 339 7.56 -17.83 -5.10
CA PRO A 339 8.87 -18.28 -5.53
C PRO A 339 9.99 -17.60 -4.73
N ALA A 340 11.08 -18.35 -4.51
CA ALA A 340 12.31 -17.78 -3.98
C ALA A 340 12.88 -16.79 -5.00
N MET A 341 13.42 -15.66 -4.49
CA MET A 341 14.00 -14.63 -5.34
C MET A 341 15.13 -13.92 -4.64
N TRP A 342 15.99 -13.28 -5.42
CA TRP A 342 16.92 -12.27 -4.97
C TRP A 342 16.77 -11.00 -5.81
N MET A 343 17.16 -9.87 -5.24
CA MET A 343 17.12 -8.58 -5.91
C MET A 343 18.40 -7.81 -5.61
N VAL A 344 18.93 -7.15 -6.63
CA VAL A 344 19.95 -6.09 -6.49
C VAL A 344 19.44 -4.86 -7.20
N GLY A 345 19.52 -3.73 -6.54
CA GLY A 345 19.02 -2.48 -7.08
C GLY A 345 19.58 -1.26 -6.37
N GLY A 346 19.10 -0.10 -6.80
CA GLY A 346 19.47 1.17 -6.21
C GLY A 346 18.51 2.27 -6.62
N ASP A 347 18.66 3.37 -5.93
CA ASP A 347 17.90 4.59 -6.16
C ASP A 347 18.79 5.82 -6.03
N ALA A 348 18.40 6.91 -6.68
CA ALA A 348 19.06 8.19 -6.57
C ALA A 348 18.05 9.34 -6.64
N ALA A 349 18.38 10.45 -5.98
CA ALA A 349 17.62 11.70 -6.08
C ALA A 349 18.60 12.88 -6.17
N VAL A 350 18.29 13.80 -7.10
CA VAL A 350 19.08 15.01 -7.33
C VAL A 350 18.13 16.21 -7.31
N PRO A 351 18.11 17.01 -6.22
CA PRO A 351 17.40 18.26 -6.18
C PRO A 351 18.11 19.29 -7.05
N LEU A 352 17.41 19.82 -8.04
CA LEU A 352 17.84 20.93 -8.88
C LEU A 352 17.07 22.20 -8.47
N PRO A 353 17.53 23.42 -8.85
CA PRO A 353 16.86 24.65 -8.43
C PRO A 353 15.36 24.75 -8.84
N VAL A 354 14.94 24.01 -9.87
CA VAL A 354 13.58 24.09 -10.43
C VAL A 354 12.78 22.82 -10.17
N LEU A 355 13.43 21.67 -10.07
CA LEU A 355 12.77 20.36 -9.92
C LEU A 355 13.72 19.36 -9.24
N THR A 356 13.17 18.27 -8.73
CA THR A 356 13.95 17.12 -8.26
C THR A 356 13.83 15.98 -9.27
N ILE A 357 14.95 15.39 -9.67
CA ILE A 357 14.99 14.17 -10.48
C ILE A 357 15.19 12.99 -9.53
N LYS A 358 14.38 11.96 -9.66
CA LYS A 358 14.52 10.69 -8.93
C LYS A 358 14.60 9.55 -9.93
N GLY A 359 15.41 8.56 -9.62
CA GLY A 359 15.52 7.32 -10.39
C GLY A 359 15.65 6.12 -9.48
N GLU A 360 15.07 5.01 -9.88
CA GLU A 360 15.14 3.75 -9.14
C GLU A 360 15.15 2.60 -10.12
N ALA A 361 16.00 1.59 -9.90
CA ALA A 361 16.06 0.40 -10.72
C ALA A 361 16.43 -0.82 -9.88
N ALA A 362 15.86 -1.98 -10.21
CA ALA A 362 16.20 -3.24 -9.57
C ALA A 362 16.13 -4.40 -10.57
N TYR A 363 17.07 -5.33 -10.45
CA TYR A 363 17.05 -6.63 -11.11
C TYR A 363 16.53 -7.69 -10.16
N PHE A 364 15.62 -8.52 -10.66
CA PHE A 364 15.02 -9.65 -9.96
C PHE A 364 15.46 -10.94 -10.58
N GLY A 365 16.17 -11.76 -9.81
CA GLY A 365 16.63 -13.08 -10.20
C GLY A 365 16.01 -14.17 -9.34
N THR A 366 15.86 -15.37 -9.93
CA THR A 366 15.30 -16.54 -9.25
C THR A 366 15.84 -17.82 -9.87
N ASP A 367 16.01 -18.86 -9.04
CA ASP A 367 16.28 -20.23 -9.48
C ASP A 367 14.97 -21.04 -9.71
N ASP A 368 13.80 -20.47 -9.34
CA ASP A 368 12.51 -21.10 -9.58
C ASP A 368 12.18 -21.01 -11.08
N SER A 369 12.04 -22.17 -11.73
CA SER A 369 11.76 -22.26 -13.17
C SER A 369 10.36 -21.74 -13.55
N ARG A 370 9.50 -21.44 -12.59
CA ARG A 370 8.15 -20.90 -12.80
C ARG A 370 8.12 -19.37 -12.84
N ALA A 371 9.12 -18.69 -12.26
CA ALA A 371 9.10 -17.24 -12.12
C ALA A 371 10.02 -16.55 -13.14
N ASP A 372 9.60 -15.39 -13.62
CA ASP A 372 10.37 -14.54 -14.52
C ASP A 372 11.61 -13.94 -13.85
N GLN A 373 12.63 -13.62 -14.69
CA GLN A 373 13.74 -12.76 -14.29
C GLN A 373 13.67 -11.47 -15.11
N TYR A 374 13.80 -10.31 -14.46
CA TYR A 374 13.54 -9.03 -15.11
C TYR A 374 14.17 -7.84 -14.38
N TRP A 375 14.32 -6.74 -15.10
CA TRP A 375 14.57 -5.41 -14.56
C TRP A 375 13.26 -4.64 -14.45
N LEU A 376 13.10 -3.91 -13.34
CA LEU A 376 12.14 -2.80 -13.23
C LEU A 376 12.92 -1.52 -13.01
N TYR A 377 12.47 -0.43 -13.64
CA TYR A 377 13.04 0.89 -13.43
C TYR A 377 11.98 1.98 -13.50
N VAL A 378 12.24 3.08 -12.79
CA VAL A 378 11.41 4.28 -12.74
C VAL A 378 12.32 5.49 -12.87
N ILE A 379 11.94 6.43 -13.72
CA ILE A 379 12.53 7.77 -13.78
C ILE A 379 11.40 8.76 -13.52
N GLN A 380 11.60 9.65 -12.56
CA GLN A 380 10.59 10.57 -12.07
C GLN A 380 11.15 11.97 -11.91
N VAL A 381 10.33 12.96 -12.18
CA VAL A 381 10.58 14.38 -11.89
C VAL A 381 9.50 14.88 -10.94
N GLU A 382 9.91 15.72 -10.00
CA GLU A 382 9.02 16.37 -9.04
C GLU A 382 9.27 17.87 -9.05
N ARG A 383 8.20 18.67 -9.03
CA ARG A 383 8.28 20.12 -8.95
C ARG A 383 7.17 20.66 -8.06
N GLN A 384 7.56 21.52 -7.12
CA GLN A 384 6.62 22.37 -6.39
C GLN A 384 6.63 23.78 -7.01
N SER A 385 5.44 24.34 -7.21
CA SER A 385 5.27 25.68 -7.74
C SER A 385 4.05 26.36 -7.08
N GLY A 386 4.29 27.22 -6.11
CA GLY A 386 3.25 27.76 -5.23
C GLY A 386 2.53 26.62 -4.50
N GLU A 387 1.21 26.59 -4.61
CA GLU A 387 0.33 25.59 -4.00
C GLU A 387 0.23 24.28 -4.81
N TRP A 388 0.91 24.19 -5.94
CA TRP A 388 0.94 23.01 -6.80
C TRP A 388 2.14 22.13 -6.49
N VAL A 389 1.91 20.80 -6.46
CA VAL A 389 2.96 19.79 -6.53
C VAL A 389 2.70 18.90 -7.73
N PHE A 390 3.68 18.81 -8.63
CA PHE A 390 3.64 17.96 -9.82
C PHE A 390 4.66 16.85 -9.68
N ILE A 391 4.23 15.62 -9.95
CA ILE A 391 5.08 14.44 -10.08
C ILE A 391 4.76 13.84 -11.45
N GLY A 392 5.78 13.55 -12.23
CA GLY A 392 5.63 12.88 -13.51
C GLY A 392 6.80 11.95 -13.78
N GLY A 393 6.54 10.83 -14.44
CA GLY A 393 7.60 9.87 -14.67
C GLY A 393 7.20 8.78 -15.64
N TYR A 394 8.16 7.91 -15.89
CA TYR A 394 8.00 6.71 -16.69
C TYR A 394 8.52 5.51 -15.94
N SER A 395 7.78 4.42 -15.94
CA SER A 395 8.23 3.12 -15.44
C SER A 395 8.40 2.14 -16.59
N GLY A 396 9.47 1.37 -16.56
CA GLY A 396 9.79 0.38 -17.58
C GLY A 396 10.15 -0.97 -17.02
N GLU A 397 10.07 -1.98 -17.87
CA GLU A 397 10.41 -3.36 -17.58
C GLU A 397 11.23 -3.95 -18.74
N VAL A 398 12.24 -4.75 -18.39
CA VAL A 398 12.99 -5.58 -19.34
C VAL A 398 13.02 -7.01 -18.81
N VAL A 399 12.24 -7.90 -19.41
CA VAL A 399 12.23 -9.32 -19.06
C VAL A 399 13.44 -9.99 -19.69
N THR A 400 14.34 -10.55 -18.87
CA THR A 400 15.54 -11.27 -19.31
C THR A 400 15.30 -12.77 -19.48
N THR A 401 14.39 -13.33 -18.67
CA THR A 401 13.96 -14.72 -18.78
C THR A 401 12.46 -14.78 -18.51
N ALA A 402 11.67 -15.10 -19.53
CA ALA A 402 10.22 -15.24 -19.43
C ALA A 402 9.82 -16.68 -19.09
N ARG A 403 8.80 -16.84 -18.28
CA ARG A 403 8.15 -18.10 -17.94
C ARG A 403 6.65 -18.04 -18.29
N ALA A 404 6.04 -19.18 -18.48
CA ALA A 404 4.63 -19.25 -18.90
C ALA A 404 3.62 -19.19 -17.72
N GLN A 405 4.06 -18.88 -16.52
CA GLN A 405 3.18 -18.84 -15.34
C GLN A 405 2.45 -17.49 -15.20
N VAL A 406 1.22 -17.58 -14.74
CA VAL A 406 0.43 -16.40 -14.40
C VAL A 406 0.89 -15.86 -13.04
N ALA A 407 1.29 -14.59 -13.00
CA ALA A 407 1.68 -13.90 -11.80
C ALA A 407 0.65 -12.82 -11.44
N PHE A 408 0.30 -12.72 -10.16
CA PHE A 408 -0.32 -11.52 -9.66
C PHE A 408 0.79 -10.51 -9.35
N ALA A 409 1.01 -9.56 -10.23
CA ALA A 409 2.12 -8.62 -10.19
C ALA A 409 1.67 -7.19 -10.53
N PRO A 410 0.94 -6.51 -9.64
CA PRO A 410 0.45 -5.15 -9.86
C PRO A 410 1.57 -4.12 -10.05
N ASP A 411 2.75 -4.34 -9.49
CA ASP A 411 3.96 -3.55 -9.75
C ASP A 411 4.39 -3.62 -11.22
N ARG A 412 4.35 -4.79 -11.84
CA ARG A 412 4.61 -4.99 -13.28
C ARG A 412 3.46 -4.47 -14.14
N GLY A 413 2.24 -4.45 -13.62
CA GLY A 413 1.08 -3.84 -14.27
C GLY A 413 1.22 -2.32 -14.48
N LEU A 414 2.02 -1.65 -13.64
CA LEU A 414 2.35 -0.23 -13.77
C LEU A 414 3.57 0.05 -14.65
N THR A 415 4.18 -0.96 -15.29
CA THR A 415 5.35 -0.79 -16.16
C THR A 415 4.97 -0.47 -17.60
N ARG A 416 5.93 0.03 -18.38
CA ARG A 416 5.72 0.54 -19.73
C ARG A 416 4.61 1.59 -19.76
N ALA A 417 4.62 2.46 -18.72
CA ALA A 417 3.57 3.43 -18.49
C ALA A 417 4.15 4.80 -18.11
N PHE A 418 3.46 5.83 -18.54
CA PHE A 418 3.63 7.18 -18.01
C PHE A 418 2.82 7.30 -16.74
N LEU A 419 3.47 7.78 -15.69
CA LEU A 419 2.90 7.93 -14.35
C LEU A 419 2.86 9.43 -14.03
N GLY A 420 1.80 9.89 -13.38
CA GLY A 420 1.70 11.31 -13.05
C GLY A 420 0.79 11.58 -11.86
N ARG A 421 1.12 12.65 -11.15
CA ARG A 421 0.27 13.23 -10.10
C ARG A 421 0.40 14.75 -10.14
N ALA A 422 -0.73 15.43 -10.02
CA ALA A 422 -0.81 16.86 -9.77
C ALA A 422 -1.69 17.09 -8.56
N SER A 423 -1.20 17.80 -7.54
CA SER A 423 -2.00 18.16 -6.37
C SER A 423 -1.94 19.66 -6.15
N TYR A 424 -3.07 20.22 -5.70
CA TYR A 424 -3.24 21.64 -5.44
C TYR A 424 -3.84 21.85 -4.05
N THR A 425 -3.17 22.65 -3.25
CA THR A 425 -3.66 23.11 -1.94
C THR A 425 -4.54 24.34 -2.16
N ILE A 426 -5.86 24.18 -2.02
CA ILE A 426 -6.83 25.28 -2.18
C ILE A 426 -6.69 26.26 -1.01
N ASP A 427 -6.64 25.70 0.19
CA ASP A 427 -6.37 26.40 1.45
C ASP A 427 -5.90 25.40 2.52
N THR A 428 -5.74 25.84 3.77
CA THR A 428 -5.28 25.01 4.90
C THR A 428 -6.16 23.79 5.17
N ASN A 429 -7.40 23.78 4.70
CA ASN A 429 -8.38 22.72 4.99
C ASN A 429 -8.80 21.95 3.74
N ARG A 430 -8.55 22.46 2.53
CA ARG A 430 -9.05 21.87 1.28
C ARG A 430 -7.92 21.64 0.28
N GLY A 431 -7.99 20.50 -0.38
CA GLY A 431 -7.06 20.17 -1.45
C GLY A 431 -7.72 19.28 -2.50
N VAL A 432 -7.14 19.30 -3.68
CA VAL A 432 -7.48 18.40 -4.78
C VAL A 432 -6.22 17.70 -5.26
N ALA A 433 -6.37 16.49 -5.76
CA ALA A 433 -5.30 15.75 -6.42
C ALA A 433 -5.85 15.01 -7.64
N PHE A 434 -5.04 14.93 -8.66
CA PHE A 434 -5.25 14.09 -9.83
C PHE A 434 -4.02 13.22 -10.00
N GLU A 435 -4.20 11.92 -10.14
CA GLU A 435 -3.11 10.98 -10.39
C GLU A 435 -3.51 9.92 -11.39
N GLY A 436 -2.54 9.31 -12.05
CA GLY A 436 -2.85 8.24 -12.97
C GLY A 436 -1.64 7.60 -13.61
N ALA A 437 -1.94 6.53 -14.33
CA ALA A 437 -1.03 5.79 -15.17
C ALA A 437 -1.67 5.55 -16.54
N VAL A 438 -0.89 5.78 -17.60
CA VAL A 438 -1.30 5.50 -18.98
C VAL A 438 -0.24 4.62 -19.61
N ARG A 439 -0.65 3.47 -20.14
CA ARG A 439 0.26 2.54 -20.83
C ARG A 439 0.85 3.20 -22.08
N GLN A 440 2.12 2.92 -22.35
CA GLN A 440 2.86 3.51 -23.46
C GLN A 440 2.21 3.22 -24.83
N ASN A 441 1.61 2.04 -25.00
CA ASN A 441 0.90 1.63 -26.22
C ASN A 441 -0.55 2.14 -26.27
N GLY A 442 -1.05 2.74 -25.18
CA GLY A 442 -2.43 3.21 -25.06
C GLY A 442 -3.45 2.14 -24.65
N ASP A 443 -3.03 0.88 -24.47
CA ASP A 443 -3.93 -0.26 -24.21
C ASP A 443 -4.55 -0.26 -22.82
N GLY A 444 -4.07 0.58 -21.89
CA GLY A 444 -4.59 0.63 -20.55
C GLY A 444 -4.38 1.98 -19.87
N THR A 445 -5.36 2.38 -19.08
CA THR A 445 -5.39 3.66 -18.36
C THR A 445 -6.03 3.49 -16.99
N TRP A 446 -5.41 4.09 -15.99
CA TRP A 446 -5.98 4.28 -14.66
C TRP A 446 -5.85 5.76 -14.28
N LEU A 447 -6.95 6.40 -13.90
CA LEU A 447 -6.99 7.79 -13.48
C LEU A 447 -7.77 7.91 -12.17
N ARG A 448 -7.31 8.78 -11.26
CA ARG A 448 -7.97 9.09 -10.00
C ARG A 448 -8.02 10.60 -9.79
N PHE A 449 -9.19 11.09 -9.46
CA PHE A 449 -9.38 12.42 -8.90
C PHE A 449 -9.76 12.32 -7.44
N GLU A 450 -9.19 13.16 -6.60
CA GLU A 450 -9.49 13.25 -5.18
C GLU A 450 -9.76 14.69 -4.76
N TYR A 451 -10.82 14.89 -3.99
CA TYR A 451 -11.07 16.09 -3.22
C TYR A 451 -11.03 15.75 -1.72
N SER A 452 -10.35 16.55 -0.92
CA SER A 452 -10.30 16.40 0.53
C SER A 452 -10.62 17.71 1.23
N GLN A 453 -11.39 17.63 2.34
CA GLN A 453 -11.76 18.76 3.16
C GLN A 453 -11.68 18.38 4.65
N ALA A 454 -10.92 19.15 5.41
CA ALA A 454 -10.91 19.08 6.87
C ALA A 454 -11.97 20.05 7.45
N SER A 455 -12.62 19.65 8.53
CA SER A 455 -13.55 20.47 9.30
C SER A 455 -13.18 20.37 10.76
N GLY A 456 -12.73 21.47 11.33
CA GLY A 456 -12.13 21.51 12.67
C GLY A 456 -10.83 20.70 12.74
N GLN A 457 -10.51 20.23 13.95
CA GLN A 457 -9.26 19.48 14.21
C GLN A 457 -9.40 17.98 13.99
N HIS A 458 -10.61 17.46 13.89
CA HIS A 458 -10.89 16.05 14.02
C HIS A 458 -11.51 15.43 12.76
N LEU A 459 -12.30 16.19 12.02
CA LEU A 459 -13.12 15.64 10.95
C LEU A 459 -12.48 15.88 9.57
N ARG A 460 -12.45 14.84 8.73
CA ARG A 460 -12.03 14.93 7.33
C ARG A 460 -13.03 14.22 6.44
N PHE A 461 -13.49 14.91 5.43
CA PHE A 461 -14.24 14.38 4.32
C PHE A 461 -13.32 14.15 3.13
N THR A 462 -13.52 13.05 2.37
CA THR A 462 -12.80 12.73 1.16
C THR A 462 -13.77 12.22 0.11
N ALA A 463 -13.67 12.71 -1.12
CA ALA A 463 -14.40 12.17 -2.28
C ALA A 463 -13.39 11.83 -3.38
N ARG A 464 -13.48 10.61 -3.93
CA ARG A 464 -12.61 10.09 -4.99
C ARG A 464 -13.43 9.59 -6.15
N ALA A 465 -12.99 9.86 -7.37
CA ALA A 465 -13.48 9.22 -8.58
C ALA A 465 -12.32 8.48 -9.23
N THR A 466 -12.46 7.19 -9.48
CA THR A 466 -11.47 6.33 -10.12
C THR A 466 -12.02 5.82 -11.43
N LEU A 467 -11.30 6.06 -12.52
CA LEU A 467 -11.58 5.56 -13.87
C LEU A 467 -10.52 4.54 -14.24
N ILE A 468 -10.96 3.38 -14.70
CA ILE A 468 -10.10 2.31 -15.22
C ILE A 468 -10.66 1.95 -16.59
N ALA A 469 -9.80 1.88 -17.59
CA ALA A 469 -10.15 1.51 -18.94
C ALA A 469 -8.97 0.83 -19.62
N GLY A 470 -9.25 -0.05 -20.57
CA GLY A 470 -8.20 -0.69 -21.37
C GLY A 470 -8.68 -1.92 -22.09
N GLU A 471 -7.77 -2.47 -22.91
CA GLU A 471 -7.98 -3.73 -23.60
C GLU A 471 -7.98 -4.90 -22.61
N PRO A 472 -8.82 -5.92 -22.75
CA PRO A 472 -8.92 -7.05 -21.81
C PRO A 472 -7.60 -7.79 -21.55
N SER A 473 -6.67 -7.78 -22.49
CA SER A 473 -5.33 -8.36 -22.35
C SER A 473 -4.37 -7.48 -21.54
N ASP A 474 -4.66 -6.21 -21.37
CA ASP A 474 -3.85 -5.31 -20.54
C ASP A 474 -4.19 -5.45 -19.05
N PHE A 475 -3.23 -5.11 -18.20
CA PHE A 475 -3.42 -5.15 -16.75
C PHE A 475 -4.61 -4.29 -16.29
N PHE A 476 -4.75 -3.06 -16.80
CA PHE A 476 -5.87 -2.19 -16.42
C PHE A 476 -7.18 -2.65 -17.05
N GLY A 477 -7.16 -3.15 -18.28
CA GLY A 477 -8.36 -3.62 -18.96
C GLY A 477 -9.08 -4.77 -18.28
N ARG A 478 -8.36 -5.60 -17.50
CA ARG A 478 -8.96 -6.64 -16.64
C ARG A 478 -9.87 -6.07 -15.56
N TYR A 479 -9.71 -4.78 -15.24
CA TYR A 479 -10.45 -4.06 -14.19
C TYR A 479 -11.32 -2.92 -14.74
N ASP A 480 -11.60 -2.87 -16.05
CA ASP A 480 -12.35 -1.80 -16.71
C ASP A 480 -13.72 -1.55 -16.07
N ARG A 481 -14.40 -2.62 -15.63
CA ARG A 481 -15.69 -2.58 -14.92
C ARG A 481 -15.60 -2.16 -13.46
N ASN A 482 -14.39 -1.90 -12.97
CA ASN A 482 -14.14 -1.48 -11.59
C ASN A 482 -13.93 0.04 -11.43
N SER A 483 -14.30 0.83 -12.44
CA SER A 483 -14.43 2.27 -12.26
C SER A 483 -15.44 2.59 -11.16
N HIS A 484 -15.11 3.51 -10.23
CA HIS A 484 -15.92 3.72 -9.02
C HIS A 484 -15.80 5.12 -8.46
N ILE A 485 -16.74 5.47 -7.58
CA ILE A 485 -16.69 6.65 -6.73
C ILE A 485 -16.64 6.20 -5.29
N THR A 486 -15.72 6.77 -4.51
CA THR A 486 -15.60 6.51 -3.06
C THR A 486 -15.78 7.81 -2.29
N VAL A 487 -16.59 7.76 -1.25
CA VAL A 487 -16.76 8.85 -0.27
C VAL A 487 -16.35 8.34 1.10
N GLY A 488 -15.52 9.11 1.79
CA GLY A 488 -15.02 8.76 3.13
C GLY A 488 -15.23 9.88 4.13
N LEU A 489 -15.51 9.50 5.37
CA LEU A 489 -15.56 10.39 6.51
C LEU A 489 -14.69 9.83 7.61
N ARG A 490 -13.69 10.62 8.07
CA ARG A 490 -12.75 10.23 9.12
C ARG A 490 -12.84 11.20 10.29
N TYR A 491 -12.97 10.65 11.50
CA TYR A 491 -12.84 11.37 12.75
C TYR A 491 -11.55 10.95 13.46
N SER A 492 -10.63 11.88 13.69
CA SER A 492 -9.33 11.67 14.34
C SER A 492 -9.34 12.19 15.79
N PHE A 493 -8.66 11.49 16.73
CA PHE A 493 -8.59 11.84 18.15
C PHE A 493 -7.19 11.58 18.72
#